data_1088bfc3abd0cba80a998419479a1caa
#
_entry.id   1088bfc3abd0cba80a998419479a1caa
#
_cell.length_a   1.000
_cell.length_b   1.000
_cell.length_c   1.000
_cell.angle_alpha   90.00
_cell.angle_beta   90.00
_cell.angle_gamma   90.00
#
_symmetry.space_group_name_H-M   'P 1'
#
loop_
_entity.id
_entity.type
_entity.pdbx_description
1 polymer ?
#
loop_
_entity_poly.entity_id
_entity_poly.type
_entity_poly.pdbx_seq_one_letter_code
_entity_poly.pdbx_strand_id
1 'polypeptide(L)'
;MDKTIAEKIFDSHMVDGSFGSTKIVKLDAVFAHEITTPPAIKHLESQGLDKVFDPTKIKVVIDHVTPSKDTLSAIQAKTLRDWAFRHNIKDFFD
;
A
#
# COMPACT_ATOMS: atom_id res chain seq x y z
N MET A 1 9.65 30.27 11.56
CA MET A 1 8.27 29.94 11.94
C MET A 1 8.20 28.48 12.39
N ASP A 2 7.59 28.25 13.50
CA ASP A 2 7.46 26.91 14.03
C ASP A 2 6.50 26.08 13.20
N LYS A 3 6.88 24.82 12.95
CA LYS A 3 6.09 23.88 12.16
C LYS A 3 5.56 22.76 13.06
N THR A 4 4.39 22.25 12.71
CA THR A 4 3.86 21.05 13.37
C THR A 4 4.69 19.82 12.97
N ILE A 5 4.54 18.73 13.73
CA ILE A 5 5.20 17.47 13.38
C ILE A 5 4.78 17.00 11.98
N ALA A 6 3.49 17.13 11.65
CA ALA A 6 2.98 16.76 10.33
C ALA A 6 3.65 17.59 9.22
N GLU A 7 3.75 18.91 9.41
CA GLU A 7 4.40 19.78 8.45
C GLU A 7 5.87 19.44 8.26
N LYS A 8 6.60 19.13 9.33
CA LYS A 8 8.00 18.72 9.26
C LYS A 8 8.18 17.43 8.49
N ILE A 9 7.30 16.45 8.72
CA ILE A 9 7.35 15.16 8.01
C ILE A 9 7.06 15.37 6.52
N PHE A 10 6.03 16.13 6.18
CA PHE A 10 5.70 16.42 4.79
C PHE A 10 6.85 17.13 4.08
N ASP A 11 7.45 18.15 4.72
CA ASP A 11 8.56 18.87 4.13
C ASP A 11 9.76 17.98 3.84
N SER A 12 10.09 17.07 4.76
CA SER A 12 11.23 16.17 4.59
C SER A 12 11.02 15.14 3.47
N HIS A 13 9.76 14.90 3.07
CA HIS A 13 9.42 13.92 2.03
C HIS A 13 8.89 14.59 0.76
N MET A 14 8.82 15.90 0.70
CA MET A 14 8.20 16.61 -0.40
C MET A 14 9.03 16.51 -1.67
N VAL A 15 8.37 16.09 -2.76
CA VAL A 15 8.95 16.05 -4.11
C VAL A 15 8.51 17.28 -4.89
N ASP A 16 7.27 17.72 -4.69
CA ASP A 16 6.69 18.88 -5.35
C ASP A 16 5.61 19.49 -4.47
N GLY A 17 5.38 20.79 -4.62
CA GLY A 17 4.36 21.52 -3.89
C GLY A 17 4.92 22.46 -2.85
N SER A 18 4.02 23.18 -2.17
CA SER A 18 4.36 24.14 -1.12
C SER A 18 3.25 24.17 -0.06
N PHE A 19 3.52 24.87 1.06
CA PHE A 19 2.51 25.04 2.11
C PHE A 19 1.24 25.67 1.56
N GLY A 20 0.10 25.14 2.00
CA GLY A 20 -1.22 25.62 1.59
C GLY A 20 -1.66 25.13 0.22
N SER A 21 -0.85 24.35 -0.48
CA SER A 21 -1.19 23.75 -1.78
C SER A 21 -1.15 22.22 -1.71
N THR A 22 -1.57 21.57 -2.80
CA THR A 22 -1.42 20.13 -2.95
C THR A 22 0.07 19.77 -2.98
N LYS A 23 0.45 18.78 -2.19
CA LYS A 23 1.83 18.33 -2.09
C LYS A 23 2.00 16.94 -2.66
N ILE A 24 3.10 16.72 -3.36
CA ILE A 24 3.51 15.40 -3.79
C ILE A 24 4.66 14.97 -2.89
N VAL A 25 4.47 13.89 -2.15
CA VAL A 25 5.45 13.39 -1.19
C VAL A 25 5.90 11.99 -1.55
N LYS A 26 7.13 11.68 -1.16
CA LYS A 26 7.71 10.35 -1.33
C LYS A 26 7.31 9.50 -0.14
N LEU A 27 6.87 8.27 -0.39
CA LEU A 27 6.47 7.35 0.66
C LEU A 27 7.65 6.50 1.11
N ASP A 28 7.77 6.30 2.42
CA ASP A 28 8.77 5.40 3.01
C ASP A 28 8.25 3.97 3.07
N ALA A 29 6.95 3.80 3.30
CA ALA A 29 6.32 2.49 3.37
C ALA A 29 4.86 2.57 2.97
N VAL A 30 4.35 1.48 2.39
CA VAL A 30 2.94 1.31 2.05
C VAL A 30 2.45 0.04 2.72
N PHE A 31 1.40 0.16 3.52
CA PHE A 31 0.78 -0.99 4.17
C PHE A 31 -0.45 -1.43 3.40
N ALA A 32 -0.55 -2.73 3.14
CA ALA A 32 -1.63 -3.32 2.38
C ALA A 32 -2.28 -4.45 3.17
N HIS A 33 -3.61 -4.53 3.14
CA HIS A 33 -4.34 -5.61 3.78
C HIS A 33 -5.37 -6.24 2.84
N GLU A 34 -5.98 -7.35 3.26
CA GLU A 34 -6.79 -8.21 2.38
C GLU A 34 -8.14 -7.64 1.96
N ILE A 35 -8.61 -6.54 2.55
CA ILE A 35 -9.91 -5.95 2.21
C ILE A 35 -9.78 -4.91 1.10
N THR A 36 -8.92 -3.92 1.29
CA THR A 36 -8.81 -2.78 0.37
C THR A 36 -7.81 -3.00 -0.76
N THR A 37 -6.83 -3.86 -0.57
CA THR A 37 -5.78 -4.07 -1.57
C THR A 37 -6.25 -4.87 -2.79
N PRO A 38 -7.03 -5.96 -2.68
CA PRO A 38 -7.50 -6.67 -3.88
C PRO A 38 -8.24 -5.79 -4.88
N PRO A 39 -9.17 -4.91 -4.51
CA PRO A 39 -9.77 -3.98 -5.46
C PRO A 39 -8.75 -3.03 -6.11
N ALA A 40 -7.77 -2.56 -5.35
CA ALA A 40 -6.70 -1.71 -5.87
C ALA A 40 -5.84 -2.46 -6.89
N ILE A 41 -5.48 -3.71 -6.62
CA ILE A 41 -4.74 -4.57 -7.55
C ILE A 41 -5.52 -4.73 -8.85
N LYS A 42 -6.80 -5.04 -8.76
CA LYS A 42 -7.66 -5.23 -9.92
C LYS A 42 -7.71 -3.96 -10.77
N HIS A 43 -7.80 -2.81 -10.12
CA HIS A 43 -7.78 -1.53 -10.83
C HIS A 43 -6.46 -1.28 -11.55
N LEU A 44 -5.33 -1.51 -10.86
CA LEU A 44 -4.01 -1.35 -11.46
C LEU A 44 -3.82 -2.27 -12.67
N GLU A 45 -4.20 -3.53 -12.54
CA GLU A 45 -4.10 -4.50 -13.62
C GLU A 45 -4.97 -4.10 -14.82
N SER A 46 -6.16 -3.54 -14.57
CA SER A 46 -7.03 -3.05 -15.63
C SER A 46 -6.43 -1.88 -16.42
N GLN A 47 -5.49 -1.16 -15.82
CA GLN A 47 -4.77 -0.06 -16.46
C GLN A 47 -3.43 -0.51 -17.06
N GLY A 48 -3.16 -1.80 -17.07
CA GLY A 48 -1.89 -2.33 -17.58
C GLY A 48 -0.70 -2.10 -16.65
N LEU A 49 -0.94 -1.75 -15.40
CA LEU A 49 0.10 -1.46 -14.40
C LEU A 49 0.31 -2.71 -13.55
N ASP A 50 1.29 -3.52 -13.89
CA ASP A 50 1.56 -4.78 -13.21
C ASP A 50 2.87 -4.78 -12.42
N LYS A 51 3.48 -3.62 -12.22
CA LYS A 51 4.72 -3.49 -11.47
C LYS A 51 4.57 -2.50 -10.32
N VAL A 52 5.17 -2.82 -9.18
CA VAL A 52 5.25 -1.91 -8.05
C VAL A 52 6.56 -1.11 -8.16
N PHE A 53 6.54 0.12 -7.64
CA PHE A 53 7.70 1.01 -7.74
C PHE A 53 8.90 0.50 -6.93
N ASP A 54 8.66 -0.09 -5.75
CA ASP A 54 9.70 -0.62 -4.88
C ASP A 54 9.09 -1.67 -3.94
N PRO A 55 9.27 -2.96 -4.20
CA PRO A 55 8.71 -4.01 -3.37
C PRO A 55 9.17 -3.96 -1.91
N THR A 56 10.35 -3.41 -1.64
CA THR A 56 10.88 -3.34 -0.27
C THR A 56 10.13 -2.35 0.61
N LYS A 57 9.38 -1.43 0.01
CA LYS A 57 8.58 -0.44 0.72
C LYS A 57 7.15 -0.89 0.97
N ILE A 58 6.76 -2.03 0.43
CA ILE A 58 5.40 -2.55 0.58
C ILE A 58 5.38 -3.60 1.68
N LYS A 59 4.51 -3.40 2.66
CA LYS A 59 4.32 -4.29 3.80
C LYS A 59 2.89 -4.84 3.73
N VAL A 60 2.76 -6.15 3.61
CA VAL A 60 1.46 -6.82 3.50
C VAL A 60 1.12 -7.46 4.83
N VAL A 61 -0.06 -7.15 5.35
CA VAL A 61 -0.55 -7.70 6.61
C VAL A 61 -1.96 -8.26 6.37
N ILE A 62 -2.14 -9.55 6.63
CA ILE A 62 -3.47 -10.19 6.57
C ILE A 62 -3.99 -10.30 8.00
N ASP A 63 -4.77 -9.31 8.42
CA ASP A 63 -5.22 -9.21 9.81
C ASP A 63 -6.67 -8.73 9.97
N HIS A 64 -7.36 -8.39 8.88
CA HIS A 64 -8.71 -7.82 8.97
C HIS A 64 -9.79 -8.90 9.03
N VAL A 65 -9.67 -9.94 8.22
CA VAL A 65 -10.62 -11.07 8.19
C VAL A 65 -9.82 -12.37 8.29
N THR A 66 -9.23 -12.61 9.46
CA THR A 66 -8.41 -13.77 9.75
C THR A 66 -8.84 -14.40 11.08
N PRO A 67 -9.14 -15.70 11.10
CA PRO A 67 -9.29 -16.59 9.95
C PRO A 67 -10.48 -16.19 9.06
N SER A 68 -10.42 -16.57 7.79
CA SER A 68 -11.46 -16.21 6.83
C SER A 68 -12.82 -16.72 7.25
N LYS A 69 -13.82 -15.83 7.27
CA LYS A 69 -15.18 -16.15 7.72
C LYS A 69 -16.05 -16.77 6.62
N ASP A 70 -15.66 -16.63 5.35
CA ASP A 70 -16.43 -17.11 4.21
C ASP A 70 -15.53 -17.25 2.99
N THR A 71 -16.11 -17.72 1.87
CA THR A 71 -15.39 -17.91 0.62
C THR A 71 -14.85 -16.60 0.05
N LEU A 72 -15.63 -15.53 0.15
CA LEU A 72 -15.20 -14.22 -0.38
C LEU A 72 -13.94 -13.71 0.32
N SER A 73 -13.92 -13.74 1.65
CA SER A 73 -12.74 -13.30 2.40
C SER A 73 -11.53 -14.22 2.16
N ALA A 74 -11.74 -15.50 1.95
CA ALA A 74 -10.67 -16.42 1.60
C ALA A 74 -10.09 -16.09 0.22
N ILE A 75 -10.92 -15.72 -0.75
CA ILE A 75 -10.48 -15.30 -2.09
C ILE A 75 -9.70 -14.00 -1.99
N GLN A 76 -10.15 -13.05 -1.20
CA GLN A 76 -9.44 -11.79 -0.98
C GLN A 76 -8.04 -12.02 -0.42
N ALA A 77 -7.91 -12.86 0.61
CA ALA A 77 -6.63 -13.20 1.20
C ALA A 77 -5.71 -13.89 0.19
N LYS A 78 -6.26 -14.83 -0.58
CA LYS A 78 -5.50 -15.54 -1.61
C LYS A 78 -5.01 -14.58 -2.69
N THR A 79 -5.87 -13.69 -3.15
CA THR A 79 -5.52 -12.68 -4.16
C THR A 79 -4.32 -11.85 -3.69
N LEU A 80 -4.33 -11.41 -2.45
CA LEU A 80 -3.26 -10.60 -1.90
C LEU A 80 -1.96 -11.41 -1.75
N ARG A 81 -2.04 -12.65 -1.28
CA ARG A 81 -0.86 -13.53 -1.18
C ARG A 81 -0.22 -13.78 -2.54
N ASP A 82 -1.03 -14.12 -3.54
CA ASP A 82 -0.53 -14.40 -4.89
C ASP A 82 0.11 -13.16 -5.51
N TRP A 83 -0.50 -12.01 -5.32
CA TRP A 83 0.04 -10.74 -5.81
C TRP A 83 1.37 -10.41 -5.13
N ALA A 84 1.44 -10.53 -3.82
CA ALA A 84 2.68 -10.28 -3.06
C ALA A 84 3.81 -11.20 -3.52
N PHE A 85 3.51 -12.47 -3.75
CA PHE A 85 4.47 -13.43 -4.25
C PHE A 85 4.98 -13.04 -5.65
N ARG A 86 4.06 -12.69 -6.56
CA ARG A 86 4.44 -12.30 -7.94
C ARG A 86 5.32 -11.06 -7.98
N HIS A 87 5.14 -10.14 -7.05
CA HIS A 87 5.88 -8.88 -7.01
C HIS A 87 7.08 -8.90 -6.07
N ASN A 88 7.45 -10.08 -5.57
CA ASN A 88 8.60 -10.26 -4.67
C ASN A 88 8.52 -9.41 -3.40
N ILE A 89 7.32 -9.26 -2.87
CA ILE A 89 7.13 -8.54 -1.60
C ILE A 89 7.48 -9.49 -0.47
N LYS A 90 8.55 -9.17 0.25
CA LYS A 90 9.09 -10.04 1.31
C LYS A 90 8.53 -9.72 2.69
N ASP A 91 8.13 -8.50 2.91
CA ASP A 91 7.50 -8.08 4.16
C ASP A 91 6.03 -8.46 4.13
N PHE A 92 5.78 -9.73 4.36
CA PHE A 92 4.46 -10.34 4.31
C PHE A 92 4.16 -10.99 5.66
N PHE A 93 3.08 -10.56 6.29
CA PHE A 93 2.67 -11.00 7.62
C PHE A 93 1.25 -11.56 7.54
N ASP A 94 1.14 -12.83 7.84
CA ASP A 94 -0.14 -13.56 7.76
C ASP A 94 -0.55 -14.12 9.12
#